data_760395c443908752bbba308c0390c343
#
_entry.id   760395c443908752bbba308c0390c343
#
_cell.length_a   1.000
_cell.length_b   1.000
_cell.length_c   1.000
_cell.angle_alpha   90.00
_cell.angle_beta   90.00
_cell.angle_gamma   90.00
#
_symmetry.space_group_name_H-M   'P 1'
#
loop_
_entity.id
_entity.type
_entity.pdbx_description
1 polymer ?
#
loop_
_entity_poly.entity_id
_entity_poly.type
_entity_poly.pdbx_seq_one_letter_code
_entity_poly.pdbx_strand_id
1 'polypeptide(L)'
;VITLQYEAGLDDKTVYFASPLVEQAIFSPEYYVKVARGDSRIRSIQQSLHYNYLDYIGIGPCDGIFSRFTAEALIYALQAEEQLPTDVANGNFGPTTTNCLPTIPYDNEATSYYGDYYSATTISNCIKIIQYALYCYGHGEYDALSPDYSKYDPGDFNGEFNEETKAALHIFQQDVGLPERDLVGKNEWMALLVSTGNPDRDGLACDCAEKIDTPAKAQAIINDEYSVVGRYLTGTIYDANYVPVSKALDEQELNTLKEGGLKVFAIYQDAKEWYLANPDQEDIHYYYDYEQGIIDARKATADALNIKVMIGEYIYFDVDYDIYEFDVKKLIIP
;
A
#
# COMPACT_ATOMS: atom_id res chain seq x y z
N VAL A 1 -9.06 32.23 -9.67
CA VAL A 1 -9.84 31.01 -10.03
C VAL A 1 -9.04 30.17 -10.99
N ILE A 2 -8.65 30.64 -12.18
CA ILE A 2 -7.91 29.84 -13.18
C ILE A 2 -6.63 29.24 -12.61
N THR A 3 -5.83 30.02 -11.89
CA THR A 3 -4.61 29.51 -11.25
C THR A 3 -4.91 28.40 -10.24
N LEU A 4 -5.95 28.57 -9.43
CA LEU A 4 -6.36 27.55 -8.46
C LEU A 4 -6.84 26.26 -9.15
N GLN A 5 -7.62 26.41 -10.23
CA GLN A 5 -8.06 25.26 -11.02
C GLN A 5 -6.89 24.48 -11.59
N TYR A 6 -5.91 25.18 -12.17
CA TYR A 6 -4.69 24.56 -12.68
C TYR A 6 -3.91 23.83 -11.59
N GLU A 7 -3.70 24.49 -10.45
CA GLU A 7 -2.95 23.93 -9.32
C GLU A 7 -3.66 22.73 -8.66
N ALA A 8 -5.00 22.68 -8.75
CA ALA A 8 -5.81 21.55 -8.28
C ALA A 8 -6.02 20.45 -9.34
N GLY A 9 -5.42 20.57 -10.53
CA GLY A 9 -5.62 19.63 -11.62
C GLY A 9 -7.00 19.67 -12.28
N LEU A 10 -7.74 20.77 -12.16
CA LEU A 10 -9.05 20.92 -12.76
C LEU A 10 -8.95 21.50 -14.18
N ASP A 11 -9.86 21.08 -15.09
CA ASP A 11 -9.91 21.64 -16.45
C ASP A 11 -10.33 23.12 -16.42
N ASP A 12 -9.52 23.98 -17.02
CA ASP A 12 -9.77 25.43 -17.14
C ASP A 12 -10.85 25.79 -18.16
N LYS A 13 -11.24 24.86 -19.04
CA LYS A 13 -12.11 25.14 -20.20
C LYS A 13 -13.57 25.32 -19.84
N THR A 14 -13.99 24.87 -18.68
CA THR A 14 -15.40 24.77 -18.35
C THR A 14 -15.90 25.79 -17.33
N VAL A 15 -15.05 26.48 -16.58
CA VAL A 15 -15.55 27.27 -15.44
C VAL A 15 -14.81 28.58 -15.25
N TYR A 16 -15.33 29.66 -15.80
CA TYR A 16 -14.93 31.04 -15.44
C TYR A 16 -15.46 31.49 -14.07
N PHE A 17 -16.20 30.63 -13.35
CA PHE A 17 -16.82 30.91 -12.06
C PHE A 17 -16.38 29.89 -11.03
N ALA A 18 -16.46 30.25 -9.74
CA ALA A 18 -16.29 29.32 -8.65
C ALA A 18 -17.38 28.25 -8.72
N SER A 19 -17.01 27.06 -9.20
CA SER A 19 -17.87 25.88 -9.09
C SER A 19 -17.83 25.34 -7.66
N PRO A 20 -18.76 24.47 -7.24
CA PRO A 20 -18.70 23.82 -5.94
C PRO A 20 -17.35 23.13 -5.68
N LEU A 21 -16.71 22.57 -6.71
CA LEU A 21 -15.39 21.96 -6.63
C LEU A 21 -14.29 23.00 -6.35
N VAL A 22 -14.33 24.15 -7.00
CA VAL A 22 -13.39 25.26 -6.76
C VAL A 22 -13.61 25.86 -5.37
N GLU A 23 -14.87 25.99 -4.94
CA GLU A 23 -15.19 26.45 -3.60
C GLU A 23 -14.65 25.48 -2.54
N GLN A 24 -14.81 24.18 -2.75
CA GLN A 24 -14.23 23.14 -1.90
C GLN A 24 -12.70 23.25 -1.84
N ALA A 25 -12.03 23.43 -2.99
CA ALA A 25 -10.59 23.59 -3.06
C ALA A 25 -10.10 24.84 -2.30
N ILE A 26 -10.84 25.96 -2.34
CA ILE A 26 -10.45 27.20 -1.63
C ILE A 26 -10.33 26.99 -0.12
N PHE A 27 -11.18 26.14 0.46
CA PHE A 27 -11.18 25.86 1.89
C PHE A 27 -10.20 24.76 2.34
N SER A 28 -9.54 24.10 1.36
CA SER A 28 -8.62 22.98 1.60
C SER A 28 -7.30 23.24 0.87
N PRO A 29 -6.34 23.98 1.48
CA PRO A 29 -5.07 24.34 0.83
C PRO A 29 -4.28 23.14 0.28
N GLU A 30 -4.39 21.98 0.87
CA GLU A 30 -3.80 20.73 0.42
C GLU A 30 -4.26 20.33 -0.99
N TYR A 31 -5.38 20.83 -1.47
CA TYR A 31 -5.89 20.51 -2.81
C TYR A 31 -5.16 21.26 -3.93
N TYR A 32 -4.37 22.31 -3.60
CA TYR A 32 -3.69 23.12 -4.62
C TYR A 32 -2.30 23.61 -4.20
N VAL A 33 -1.83 23.29 -2.99
CA VAL A 33 -0.52 23.72 -2.50
C VAL A 33 0.36 22.52 -2.22
N LYS A 34 1.52 22.47 -2.88
CA LYS A 34 2.55 21.48 -2.53
C LYS A 34 3.04 21.73 -1.10
N VAL A 35 2.99 20.72 -0.25
CA VAL A 35 3.50 20.83 1.12
C VAL A 35 5.03 20.78 1.18
N ALA A 36 5.61 21.16 2.31
CA ALA A 36 7.06 21.32 2.47
C ALA A 36 7.90 20.05 2.15
N ARG A 37 7.31 18.86 2.29
CA ARG A 37 7.95 17.57 1.97
C ARG A 37 7.31 16.89 0.76
N GLY A 38 6.42 17.57 0.06
CA GLY A 38 5.74 17.02 -1.10
C GLY A 38 6.69 16.89 -2.29
N ASP A 39 6.58 15.77 -2.97
CA ASP A 39 7.26 15.50 -4.24
C ASP A 39 6.54 16.19 -5.39
N SER A 40 7.29 16.84 -6.29
CA SER A 40 6.72 17.60 -7.42
C SER A 40 6.13 16.68 -8.49
N ARG A 41 6.67 15.48 -8.65
CA ARG A 41 6.16 14.51 -9.62
C ARG A 41 4.91 13.80 -9.10
N ILE A 42 4.86 13.47 -7.79
CA ILE A 42 3.62 12.97 -7.16
C ILE A 42 2.51 14.02 -7.30
N ARG A 43 2.83 15.29 -7.09
CA ARG A 43 1.85 16.37 -7.33
C ARG A 43 1.35 16.40 -8.77
N SER A 44 2.26 16.25 -9.74
CA SER A 44 1.87 16.18 -11.15
C SER A 44 1.01 14.95 -11.45
N ILE A 45 1.24 13.83 -10.78
CA ILE A 45 0.39 12.64 -10.84
C ILE A 45 -1.01 12.96 -10.30
N GLN A 46 -1.11 13.56 -9.11
CA GLN A 46 -2.38 13.96 -8.50
C GLN A 46 -3.17 14.91 -9.41
N GLN A 47 -2.51 15.92 -9.97
CA GLN A 47 -3.13 16.85 -10.94
C GLN A 47 -3.62 16.12 -12.20
N SER A 48 -2.81 15.20 -12.73
CA SER A 48 -3.18 14.41 -13.91
C SER A 48 -4.36 13.48 -13.65
N LEU A 49 -4.42 12.86 -12.47
CA LEU A 49 -5.54 12.02 -12.06
C LEU A 49 -6.85 12.84 -11.97
N HIS A 50 -6.83 14.02 -11.33
CA HIS A 50 -8.00 14.90 -11.29
C HIS A 50 -8.42 15.34 -12.69
N TYR A 51 -7.47 15.77 -13.51
CA TYR A 51 -7.76 16.28 -14.85
C TYR A 51 -8.43 15.24 -15.75
N ASN A 52 -7.96 13.98 -15.68
CA ASN A 52 -8.43 12.93 -16.59
C ASN A 52 -9.62 12.13 -16.04
N TYR A 53 -9.76 12.04 -14.70
CA TYR A 53 -10.72 11.13 -14.06
C TYR A 53 -11.59 11.81 -12.99
N LEU A 54 -11.82 13.11 -13.11
CA LEU A 54 -12.57 13.92 -12.14
C LEU A 54 -13.95 13.35 -11.78
N ASP A 55 -14.66 12.81 -12.78
CA ASP A 55 -16.00 12.24 -12.60
C ASP A 55 -16.01 10.97 -11.73
N TYR A 56 -14.86 10.32 -11.61
CA TYR A 56 -14.67 9.12 -10.80
C TYR A 56 -14.11 9.45 -9.40
N ILE A 57 -13.13 10.33 -9.36
CA ILE A 57 -12.31 10.58 -8.17
C ILE A 57 -12.89 11.74 -7.33
N GLY A 58 -13.54 12.71 -7.96
CA GLY A 58 -13.82 14.00 -7.34
C GLY A 58 -12.55 14.82 -7.14
N ILE A 59 -12.59 15.78 -6.21
CA ILE A 59 -11.45 16.64 -5.89
C ILE A 59 -10.77 16.13 -4.61
N GLY A 60 -9.44 16.17 -4.59
CA GLY A 60 -8.64 15.74 -3.47
C GLY A 60 -7.27 16.43 -3.41
N PRO A 61 -6.36 15.98 -2.56
CA PRO A 61 -5.05 16.56 -2.40
C PRO A 61 -4.23 16.61 -3.68
N CYS A 62 -3.62 17.78 -3.95
CA CYS A 62 -2.54 17.99 -4.92
C CYS A 62 -1.32 18.55 -4.19
N ASP A 63 -0.94 17.91 -3.11
CA ASP A 63 0.06 18.34 -2.15
C ASP A 63 1.46 17.73 -2.37
N GLY A 64 1.55 16.73 -3.24
CA GLY A 64 2.78 16.01 -3.56
C GLY A 64 3.09 14.87 -2.60
N ILE A 65 2.11 14.43 -1.80
CA ILE A 65 2.28 13.29 -0.89
C ILE A 65 1.51 12.07 -1.42
N PHE A 66 2.18 10.93 -1.49
CA PHE A 66 1.50 9.67 -1.77
C PHE A 66 0.69 9.24 -0.55
N SER A 67 -0.58 9.56 -0.56
CA SER A 67 -1.54 9.28 0.50
C SER A 67 -2.53 8.18 0.08
N ARG A 68 -3.36 7.75 1.02
CA ARG A 68 -4.48 6.84 0.74
C ARG A 68 -5.38 7.37 -0.39
N PHE A 69 -5.66 8.69 -0.40
CA PHE A 69 -6.45 9.29 -1.46
C PHE A 69 -5.80 9.10 -2.84
N THR A 70 -4.48 9.30 -2.95
CA THR A 70 -3.76 9.10 -4.21
C THR A 70 -3.78 7.62 -4.64
N ALA A 71 -3.63 6.69 -3.69
CA ALA A 71 -3.74 5.26 -3.97
C ALA A 71 -5.15 4.87 -4.44
N GLU A 72 -6.18 5.38 -3.80
CA GLU A 72 -7.58 5.21 -4.20
C GLU A 72 -7.85 5.82 -5.58
N ALA A 73 -7.30 7.00 -5.86
CA ALA A 73 -7.41 7.67 -7.16
C ALA A 73 -6.78 6.87 -8.31
N LEU A 74 -5.67 6.17 -8.07
CA LEU A 74 -5.07 5.25 -9.04
C LEU A 74 -6.00 4.07 -9.36
N ILE A 75 -6.70 3.53 -8.35
CA ILE A 75 -7.69 2.46 -8.56
C ILE A 75 -8.88 2.97 -9.36
N TYR A 76 -9.41 4.16 -9.04
CA TYR A 76 -10.48 4.78 -9.82
C TYR A 76 -10.07 5.02 -11.27
N ALA A 77 -8.84 5.48 -11.51
CA ALA A 77 -8.31 5.68 -12.87
C ALA A 77 -8.27 4.35 -13.63
N LEU A 78 -7.81 3.26 -13.00
CA LEU A 78 -7.84 1.93 -13.60
C LEU A 78 -9.28 1.50 -13.91
N GLN A 79 -10.22 1.66 -12.97
CA GLN A 79 -11.63 1.33 -13.15
C GLN A 79 -12.28 2.14 -14.28
N ALA A 80 -11.89 3.39 -14.46
CA ALA A 80 -12.33 4.22 -15.60
C ALA A 80 -11.81 3.65 -16.94
N GLU A 81 -10.54 3.25 -17.01
CA GLU A 81 -9.97 2.63 -18.22
C GLU A 81 -10.53 1.23 -18.49
N GLU A 82 -10.97 0.51 -17.47
CA GLU A 82 -11.76 -0.71 -17.55
C GLU A 82 -13.21 -0.47 -18.01
N GLN A 83 -13.58 0.80 -18.25
CA GLN A 83 -14.92 1.24 -18.65
C GLN A 83 -16.02 0.89 -17.64
N LEU A 84 -15.68 0.79 -16.36
CA LEU A 84 -16.70 0.64 -15.33
C LEU A 84 -17.49 1.94 -15.18
N PRO A 85 -18.83 1.87 -15.12
CA PRO A 85 -19.65 3.05 -14.86
C PRO A 85 -19.30 3.72 -13.52
N THR A 86 -19.45 5.05 -13.43
CA THR A 86 -19.13 5.83 -12.22
C THR A 86 -19.91 5.42 -10.97
N ASP A 87 -21.09 4.79 -11.14
CA ASP A 87 -21.90 4.24 -10.05
C ASP A 87 -21.46 2.83 -9.62
N VAL A 88 -20.57 2.20 -10.36
CA VAL A 88 -19.98 0.87 -10.09
C VAL A 88 -18.54 1.01 -9.58
N ALA A 89 -17.78 1.93 -10.16
CA ALA A 89 -16.43 2.26 -9.71
C ALA A 89 -16.48 2.83 -8.28
N ASN A 90 -15.67 2.29 -7.39
CA ASN A 90 -15.72 2.61 -5.97
C ASN A 90 -14.35 2.80 -5.31
N GLY A 91 -13.26 2.88 -6.11
CA GLY A 91 -11.90 3.04 -5.61
C GLY A 91 -11.35 1.83 -4.86
N ASN A 92 -12.08 0.72 -4.80
CA ASN A 92 -11.63 -0.51 -4.18
C ASN A 92 -11.28 -1.56 -5.24
N PHE A 93 -10.19 -2.26 -5.04
CA PHE A 93 -9.74 -3.31 -5.94
C PHE A 93 -10.52 -4.62 -5.68
N GLY A 94 -11.72 -4.70 -6.24
CA GLY A 94 -12.65 -5.81 -6.04
C GLY A 94 -12.63 -6.85 -7.18
N PRO A 95 -13.53 -7.88 -7.11
CA PRO A 95 -13.62 -8.91 -8.14
C PRO A 95 -13.92 -8.36 -9.54
N THR A 96 -14.71 -7.30 -9.65
CA THR A 96 -15.03 -6.66 -10.94
C THR A 96 -13.76 -6.09 -11.59
N THR A 97 -13.00 -5.29 -10.86
CA THR A 97 -11.69 -4.77 -11.29
C THR A 97 -10.75 -5.91 -11.65
N THR A 98 -10.63 -6.93 -10.78
CA THR A 98 -9.75 -8.09 -11.04
C THR A 98 -10.09 -8.81 -12.35
N ASN A 99 -11.36 -8.94 -12.69
CA ASN A 99 -11.81 -9.64 -13.90
C ASN A 99 -11.60 -8.83 -15.19
N CYS A 100 -11.46 -7.52 -15.08
CA CYS A 100 -11.28 -6.61 -16.21
C CYS A 100 -9.81 -6.18 -16.39
N LEU A 101 -8.87 -6.71 -15.59
CA LEU A 101 -7.47 -6.27 -15.61
C LEU A 101 -6.81 -6.46 -16.97
N PRO A 102 -6.20 -5.42 -17.54
CA PRO A 102 -5.38 -5.57 -18.71
C PRO A 102 -4.06 -6.29 -18.38
N THR A 103 -3.62 -7.13 -19.29
CA THR A 103 -2.26 -7.69 -19.30
C THR A 103 -1.42 -6.91 -20.29
N ILE A 104 -0.36 -6.23 -19.86
CA ILE A 104 0.40 -5.28 -20.66
C ILE A 104 1.84 -5.78 -20.85
N PRO A 105 2.19 -6.37 -22.01
CA PRO A 105 3.56 -6.76 -22.32
C PRO A 105 4.38 -5.56 -22.81
N TYR A 106 5.69 -5.64 -22.64
CA TYR A 106 6.65 -4.60 -23.05
C TYR A 106 6.72 -4.39 -24.57
N ASP A 107 6.67 -5.46 -25.35
CA ASP A 107 6.91 -5.44 -26.79
C ASP A 107 5.75 -4.88 -27.63
N ASN A 108 4.70 -4.37 -27.00
CA ASN A 108 3.54 -3.76 -27.64
C ASN A 108 2.89 -4.62 -28.77
N GLU A 109 3.18 -5.90 -28.88
CA GLU A 109 2.38 -6.84 -29.68
C GLU A 109 0.97 -7.02 -29.07
N ALA A 110 0.64 -6.09 -28.22
CA ALA A 110 -0.58 -5.92 -27.45
C ALA A 110 -1.89 -6.07 -28.22
N THR A 111 -1.88 -5.94 -29.52
CA THR A 111 -3.08 -6.09 -30.35
C THR A 111 -3.64 -7.51 -30.40
N SER A 112 -2.83 -8.52 -30.04
CA SER A 112 -3.26 -9.92 -30.01
C SER A 112 -3.65 -10.45 -28.62
N TYR A 113 -3.17 -9.82 -27.54
CA TYR A 113 -3.38 -10.26 -26.17
C TYR A 113 -4.63 -9.68 -25.51
N TYR A 114 -5.11 -8.51 -26.00
CA TYR A 114 -6.17 -7.76 -25.32
C TYR A 114 -7.56 -8.02 -25.88
N GLY A 115 -7.70 -8.87 -26.90
CA GLY A 115 -8.98 -9.02 -27.55
C GLY A 115 -9.55 -7.67 -28.01
N ASP A 116 -10.81 -7.64 -28.42
CA ASP A 116 -11.46 -6.45 -28.95
C ASP A 116 -11.85 -5.40 -27.88
N TYR A 117 -11.37 -5.53 -26.62
CA TYR A 117 -11.91 -4.77 -25.49
C TYR A 117 -11.19 -3.45 -25.18
N TYR A 118 -9.87 -3.33 -25.45
CA TYR A 118 -9.11 -2.13 -25.11
C TYR A 118 -8.54 -1.41 -26.33
N SER A 119 -8.79 -0.11 -26.40
CA SER A 119 -8.19 0.73 -27.45
C SER A 119 -6.72 1.01 -27.17
N ALA A 120 -5.96 1.41 -28.18
CA ALA A 120 -4.58 1.85 -28.00
C ALA A 120 -4.46 3.02 -27.00
N THR A 121 -5.47 3.91 -26.96
CA THR A 121 -5.52 5.01 -25.98
C THR A 121 -5.71 4.47 -24.56
N THR A 122 -6.62 3.54 -24.35
CA THR A 122 -6.82 2.88 -23.05
C THR A 122 -5.56 2.18 -22.57
N ILE A 123 -4.87 1.46 -23.45
CA ILE A 123 -3.59 0.81 -23.10
C ILE A 123 -2.54 1.84 -22.70
N SER A 124 -2.39 2.93 -23.45
CA SER A 124 -1.47 4.02 -23.12
C SER A 124 -1.80 4.66 -21.75
N ASN A 125 -3.09 4.84 -21.45
CA ASN A 125 -3.53 5.36 -20.15
C ASN A 125 -3.25 4.35 -19.03
N CYS A 126 -3.48 3.07 -19.25
CA CYS A 126 -3.11 2.02 -18.28
C CYS A 126 -1.58 2.00 -18.01
N ILE A 127 -0.76 2.19 -19.05
CA ILE A 127 0.70 2.31 -18.87
C ILE A 127 1.04 3.56 -18.03
N LYS A 128 0.37 4.69 -18.24
CA LYS A 128 0.55 5.86 -17.37
C LYS A 128 0.19 5.57 -15.92
N ILE A 129 -0.90 4.85 -15.68
CA ILE A 129 -1.28 4.45 -14.31
C ILE A 129 -0.20 3.55 -13.68
N ILE A 130 0.39 2.63 -14.45
CA ILE A 130 1.52 1.82 -14.00
C ILE A 130 2.73 2.70 -13.66
N GLN A 131 3.08 3.66 -14.53
CA GLN A 131 4.17 4.59 -14.30
C GLN A 131 3.93 5.44 -13.04
N TYR A 132 2.71 5.92 -12.82
CA TYR A 132 2.32 6.64 -11.60
C TYR A 132 2.45 5.77 -10.36
N ALA A 133 1.92 4.56 -10.41
CA ALA A 133 1.95 3.64 -9.29
C ALA A 133 3.38 3.22 -8.91
N LEU A 134 4.23 2.90 -9.90
CA LEU A 134 5.65 2.60 -9.69
C LEU A 134 6.35 3.77 -9.00
N TYR A 135 6.19 4.98 -9.52
CA TYR A 135 6.84 6.15 -8.95
C TYR A 135 6.38 6.41 -7.50
N CYS A 136 5.06 6.40 -7.28
CA CYS A 136 4.47 6.62 -5.96
C CYS A 136 4.89 5.55 -4.95
N TYR A 137 4.89 4.28 -5.35
CA TYR A 137 5.27 3.17 -4.48
C TYR A 137 6.76 3.23 -4.10
N GLY A 138 7.62 3.52 -5.08
CA GLY A 138 9.06 3.67 -4.85
C GLY A 138 9.45 4.89 -4.03
N HIS A 139 8.59 5.90 -3.97
CA HIS A 139 8.81 7.10 -3.14
C HIS A 139 8.69 6.81 -1.64
N GLY A 140 7.99 5.74 -1.24
CA GLY A 140 7.85 5.33 0.17
C GLY A 140 9.17 4.84 0.81
N GLU A 141 10.18 4.50 0.01
CA GLU A 141 11.54 4.17 0.48
C GLU A 141 12.46 5.41 0.54
N TYR A 142 11.98 6.44 1.14
CA TYR A 142 12.53 7.78 1.16
C TYR A 142 13.95 7.87 1.77
N ASP A 143 14.89 8.42 1.01
CA ASP A 143 16.10 9.04 1.54
C ASP A 143 15.79 10.53 1.82
N ALA A 144 15.86 10.94 3.10
CA ALA A 144 15.57 12.30 3.57
C ALA A 144 16.36 13.41 2.85
N LEU A 145 17.34 13.06 2.02
CA LEU A 145 18.22 13.95 1.29
C LEU A 145 17.72 14.27 -0.13
N SER A 146 16.73 13.56 -0.66
CA SER A 146 16.20 13.78 -2.01
C SER A 146 14.67 13.69 -2.03
N PRO A 147 13.97 14.84 -1.92
CA PRO A 147 12.50 14.86 -1.90
C PRO A 147 11.84 14.39 -3.20
N ASP A 148 12.53 14.47 -4.33
CA ASP A 148 12.04 14.08 -5.65
C ASP A 148 12.71 12.77 -6.11
N TYR A 149 12.74 11.72 -5.26
CA TYR A 149 13.33 10.43 -5.54
C TYR A 149 12.31 9.31 -5.46
N SER A 150 12.36 8.39 -6.40
CA SER A 150 11.65 7.11 -6.33
C SER A 150 12.61 5.97 -6.69
N LYS A 151 12.59 4.90 -5.90
CA LYS A 151 13.33 3.68 -6.18
C LYS A 151 12.90 3.02 -7.50
N TYR A 152 11.63 3.16 -7.86
CA TYR A 152 11.04 2.59 -9.08
C TYR A 152 10.68 3.71 -10.06
N ASP A 153 11.64 4.61 -10.35
CA ASP A 153 11.41 5.71 -11.28
C ASP A 153 11.25 5.19 -12.73
N PRO A 154 10.06 5.31 -13.33
CA PRO A 154 9.78 4.83 -14.68
C PRO A 154 10.21 5.82 -15.77
N GLY A 155 10.91 6.91 -15.45
CA GLY A 155 11.17 8.01 -16.36
C GLY A 155 9.95 8.91 -16.56
N ASP A 156 9.67 9.31 -17.79
CA ASP A 156 8.53 10.16 -18.12
C ASP A 156 7.20 9.40 -18.04
N PHE A 157 6.17 10.09 -17.58
CA PHE A 157 4.79 9.57 -17.52
C PHE A 157 4.08 9.71 -18.88
N ASN A 158 4.64 9.09 -19.91
CA ASN A 158 4.22 9.27 -21.30
C ASN A 158 3.21 8.25 -21.81
N GLY A 159 2.96 7.17 -21.04
CA GLY A 159 2.07 6.07 -21.44
C GLY A 159 2.71 5.14 -22.47
N GLU A 160 4.02 5.10 -22.54
CA GLU A 160 4.81 4.15 -23.33
C GLU A 160 5.52 3.18 -22.38
N PHE A 161 5.40 1.89 -22.64
CA PHE A 161 6.14 0.88 -21.89
C PHE A 161 7.56 0.79 -22.48
N ASN A 162 8.39 1.78 -22.15
CA ASN A 162 9.77 1.92 -22.62
C ASN A 162 10.77 1.19 -21.71
N GLU A 163 12.08 1.26 -22.05
CA GLU A 163 13.16 0.61 -21.29
C GLU A 163 13.24 1.13 -19.84
N GLU A 164 12.94 2.41 -19.57
CA GLU A 164 12.98 2.99 -18.24
C GLU A 164 11.82 2.44 -17.37
N THR A 165 10.62 2.39 -17.93
CA THR A 165 9.46 1.77 -17.28
C THR A 165 9.68 0.28 -17.00
N LYS A 166 10.27 -0.44 -17.97
CA LYS A 166 10.64 -1.85 -17.80
C LYS A 166 11.65 -2.06 -16.68
N ALA A 167 12.71 -1.26 -16.66
CA ALA A 167 13.74 -1.35 -15.62
C ALA A 167 13.16 -1.08 -14.22
N ALA A 168 12.30 -0.07 -14.08
CA ALA A 168 11.59 0.22 -12.84
C ALA A 168 10.68 -0.93 -12.41
N LEU A 169 9.95 -1.54 -13.36
CA LEU A 169 9.11 -2.71 -13.11
C LEU A 169 9.93 -3.90 -12.61
N HIS A 170 11.09 -4.19 -13.21
CA HIS A 170 11.94 -5.31 -12.79
C HIS A 170 12.45 -5.13 -11.36
N ILE A 171 12.90 -3.92 -10.98
CA ILE A 171 13.33 -3.63 -9.61
C ILE A 171 12.14 -3.83 -8.65
N PHE A 172 10.96 -3.31 -9.01
CA PHE A 172 9.75 -3.51 -8.23
C PHE A 172 9.38 -4.99 -8.07
N GLN A 173 9.34 -5.76 -9.18
CA GLN A 173 9.03 -7.19 -9.15
C GLN A 173 9.99 -7.96 -8.22
N GLN A 174 11.29 -7.65 -8.30
CA GLN A 174 12.30 -8.26 -7.44
C GLN A 174 12.03 -7.96 -5.96
N ASP A 175 11.75 -6.71 -5.61
CA ASP A 175 11.54 -6.29 -4.22
C ASP A 175 10.27 -6.88 -3.60
N VAL A 176 9.19 -7.00 -4.39
CA VAL A 176 7.93 -7.60 -3.91
C VAL A 176 7.87 -9.13 -4.12
N GLY A 177 8.99 -9.74 -4.52
CA GLY A 177 9.12 -11.19 -4.69
C GLY A 177 8.28 -11.75 -5.85
N LEU A 178 8.05 -10.97 -6.90
CA LEU A 178 7.46 -11.44 -8.16
C LEU A 178 8.56 -11.94 -9.11
N PRO A 179 8.24 -12.89 -9.99
CA PRO A 179 9.14 -13.24 -11.09
C PRO A 179 9.42 -12.02 -11.96
N GLU A 180 10.69 -11.78 -12.31
CA GLU A 180 11.09 -10.74 -13.25
C GLU A 180 10.56 -11.08 -14.64
N ARG A 181 9.69 -10.22 -15.18
CA ARG A 181 9.04 -10.38 -16.49
C ARG A 181 8.78 -9.03 -17.13
N ASP A 182 8.89 -8.99 -18.45
CA ASP A 182 8.55 -7.81 -19.27
C ASP A 182 7.02 -7.69 -19.46
N LEU A 183 6.27 -7.75 -18.35
CA LEU A 183 4.82 -7.87 -18.36
C LEU A 183 4.22 -7.30 -17.08
N VAL A 184 3.13 -6.54 -17.20
CA VAL A 184 2.23 -6.20 -16.09
C VAL A 184 0.94 -7.00 -16.23
N GLY A 185 0.75 -7.97 -15.35
CA GLY A 185 -0.46 -8.77 -15.23
C GLY A 185 -1.12 -8.61 -13.86
N LYS A 186 -2.02 -9.55 -13.51
CA LYS A 186 -2.77 -9.50 -12.25
C LYS A 186 -1.89 -9.30 -11.02
N ASN A 187 -0.77 -10.02 -10.93
CA ASN A 187 0.11 -9.97 -9.77
C ASN A 187 0.78 -8.59 -9.61
N GLU A 188 1.26 -8.02 -10.71
CA GLU A 188 1.89 -6.71 -10.74
C GLU A 188 0.86 -5.61 -10.41
N TRP A 189 -0.33 -5.64 -11.04
CA TRP A 189 -1.40 -4.69 -10.74
C TRP A 189 -1.79 -4.71 -9.26
N MET A 190 -2.01 -5.89 -8.71
CA MET A 190 -2.40 -6.01 -7.31
C MET A 190 -1.26 -5.64 -6.36
N ALA A 191 -0.01 -5.96 -6.70
CA ALA A 191 1.13 -5.56 -5.87
C ALA A 191 1.36 -4.03 -5.88
N LEU A 192 1.00 -3.34 -6.97
CA LEU A 192 1.09 -1.88 -7.08
C LEU A 192 -0.06 -1.13 -6.40
N LEU A 193 -1.28 -1.70 -6.41
CA LEU A 193 -2.50 -0.96 -6.05
C LEU A 193 -3.19 -1.50 -4.79
N VAL A 194 -2.79 -2.68 -4.29
CA VAL A 194 -3.37 -3.30 -3.11
C VAL A 194 -2.28 -3.60 -2.09
N SER A 195 -2.43 -3.11 -0.88
CA SER A 195 -1.42 -3.25 0.18
C SER A 195 -1.06 -4.71 0.52
N THR A 196 -1.99 -5.63 0.32
CA THR A 196 -1.76 -7.08 0.54
C THR A 196 -1.28 -7.81 -0.72
N GLY A 197 -1.23 -7.13 -1.87
CA GLY A 197 -0.98 -7.77 -3.16
C GLY A 197 -2.08 -8.74 -3.58
N ASN A 198 -1.74 -9.71 -4.44
CA ASN A 198 -2.68 -10.74 -4.87
C ASN A 198 -2.80 -11.83 -3.79
N PRO A 199 -3.97 -12.01 -3.15
CA PRO A 199 -4.16 -13.03 -2.13
C PRO A 199 -4.14 -14.47 -2.68
N ASP A 200 -4.35 -14.64 -4.00
CA ASP A 200 -4.29 -15.94 -4.66
C ASP A 200 -2.85 -16.30 -5.10
N ARG A 201 -1.87 -15.45 -4.78
CA ARG A 201 -0.47 -15.69 -5.11
C ARG A 201 0.13 -16.70 -4.14
N ASP A 202 0.84 -17.69 -4.65
CA ASP A 202 1.63 -18.61 -3.83
C ASP A 202 2.66 -17.81 -3.03
N GLY A 203 2.42 -17.64 -1.75
CA GLY A 203 3.31 -16.96 -0.83
C GLY A 203 4.15 -17.97 -0.07
N LEU A 204 5.44 -17.66 0.16
CA LEU A 204 6.30 -18.49 1.01
C LEU A 204 6.17 -18.14 2.49
N ALA A 205 5.43 -17.09 2.84
CA ALA A 205 5.25 -16.58 4.19
C ALA A 205 3.78 -16.37 4.52
N CYS A 206 3.40 -16.66 5.75
CA CYS A 206 2.12 -16.31 6.35
C CYS A 206 2.34 -15.74 7.75
N ASP A 207 1.33 -15.11 8.32
CA ASP A 207 1.29 -14.86 9.77
C ASP A 207 0.16 -15.66 10.42
N CYS A 208 0.30 -15.90 11.70
CA CYS A 208 -0.65 -16.69 12.45
C CYS A 208 -0.83 -16.14 13.87
N ALA A 209 -2.06 -15.81 14.25
CA ALA A 209 -2.38 -15.37 15.61
C ALA A 209 -2.49 -16.56 16.58
N GLU A 210 -2.91 -17.73 16.11
CA GLU A 210 -2.97 -18.95 16.93
C GLU A 210 -1.57 -19.50 17.15
N LYS A 211 -1.30 -20.05 18.36
CA LYS A 211 -0.02 -20.68 18.68
C LYS A 211 0.22 -21.95 17.87
N ILE A 212 1.42 -22.04 17.32
CA ILE A 212 1.92 -23.22 16.59
C ILE A 212 2.78 -24.05 17.55
N ASP A 213 2.16 -24.54 18.60
CA ASP A 213 2.79 -25.17 19.75
C ASP A 213 3.00 -26.69 19.61
N THR A 214 2.64 -27.26 18.48
CA THR A 214 2.80 -28.67 18.19
C THR A 214 3.47 -28.95 16.84
N PRO A 215 4.25 -30.01 16.69
CA PRO A 215 4.83 -30.43 15.42
C PRO A 215 3.77 -30.63 14.31
N ALA A 216 2.56 -31.07 14.67
CA ALA A 216 1.46 -31.26 13.72
C ALA A 216 0.98 -29.93 13.12
N LYS A 217 0.88 -28.86 13.93
CA LYS A 217 0.53 -27.51 13.44
C LYS A 217 1.64 -26.95 12.54
N ALA A 218 2.91 -27.10 12.94
CA ALA A 218 4.03 -26.68 12.11
C ALA A 218 4.04 -27.43 10.76
N GLN A 219 3.78 -28.74 10.78
CA GLN A 219 3.71 -29.54 9.57
C GLN A 219 2.52 -29.13 8.66
N ALA A 220 1.39 -28.71 9.23
CA ALA A 220 0.27 -28.21 8.43
C ALA A 220 0.66 -26.98 7.63
N ILE A 221 1.37 -26.01 8.23
CA ILE A 221 1.88 -24.81 7.55
C ILE A 221 2.85 -25.18 6.41
N ILE A 222 3.73 -26.16 6.65
CA ILE A 222 4.67 -26.62 5.61
C ILE A 222 3.93 -27.34 4.48
N ASN A 223 2.89 -28.10 4.78
CA ASN A 223 2.08 -28.77 3.77
C ASN A 223 1.31 -27.80 2.89
N ASP A 224 1.00 -26.60 3.41
CA ASP A 224 0.42 -25.48 2.67
C ASP A 224 1.52 -24.62 1.96
N GLU A 225 2.74 -25.19 1.82
CA GLU A 225 3.89 -24.64 1.09
C GLU A 225 4.50 -23.36 1.69
N TYR A 226 4.16 -22.99 2.93
CA TYR A 226 4.82 -21.90 3.63
C TYR A 226 6.15 -22.33 4.25
N SER A 227 7.15 -21.47 4.17
CA SER A 227 8.49 -21.67 4.74
C SER A 227 8.86 -20.65 5.82
N VAL A 228 8.07 -19.58 5.92
CA VAL A 228 8.27 -18.48 6.87
C VAL A 228 6.94 -18.18 7.56
N VAL A 229 6.97 -17.97 8.88
CA VAL A 229 5.78 -17.62 9.64
C VAL A 229 6.02 -16.40 10.53
N GLY A 230 5.14 -15.41 10.44
CA GLY A 230 5.05 -14.27 11.34
C GLY A 230 4.37 -14.66 12.64
N ARG A 231 5.01 -14.40 13.77
CA ARG A 231 4.44 -14.67 15.08
C ARG A 231 4.50 -13.43 15.97
N TYR A 232 3.44 -13.25 16.71
CA TYR A 232 3.24 -12.07 17.54
C TYR A 232 4.05 -12.16 18.84
N LEU A 233 4.66 -11.05 19.24
CA LEU A 233 5.35 -10.92 20.55
C LEU A 233 4.35 -10.61 21.67
N THR A 234 3.19 -10.04 21.35
CA THR A 234 2.17 -9.56 22.29
C THR A 234 0.77 -9.91 21.79
N GLY A 235 -0.22 -9.59 22.59
CA GLY A 235 -1.62 -9.58 22.22
C GLY A 235 -2.39 -10.84 22.61
N THR A 236 -3.70 -10.72 22.48
CA THR A 236 -4.68 -11.72 22.91
C THR A 236 -5.67 -12.01 21.79
N ILE A 237 -5.97 -13.29 21.59
CA ILE A 237 -7.08 -13.76 20.77
C ILE A 237 -8.13 -14.43 21.67
N TYR A 238 -9.30 -14.73 21.09
CA TYR A 238 -10.33 -15.49 21.78
C TYR A 238 -10.49 -16.85 21.14
N ASP A 239 -10.54 -17.89 21.98
CA ASP A 239 -10.83 -19.25 21.49
C ASP A 239 -12.30 -19.42 21.04
N ALA A 240 -12.67 -20.61 20.60
CA ALA A 240 -14.03 -20.91 20.14
C ALA A 240 -15.10 -20.76 21.25
N ASN A 241 -14.68 -20.69 22.54
CA ASN A 241 -15.56 -20.49 23.68
C ASN A 241 -15.52 -19.03 24.21
N TYR A 242 -14.92 -18.12 23.44
CA TYR A 242 -14.70 -16.71 23.83
C TYR A 242 -13.81 -16.55 25.06
N VAL A 243 -12.91 -17.50 25.34
CA VAL A 243 -11.92 -17.38 26.41
C VAL A 243 -10.67 -16.68 25.85
N PRO A 244 -10.15 -15.64 26.53
CA PRO A 244 -8.95 -14.96 26.08
C PRO A 244 -7.73 -15.87 26.19
N VAL A 245 -6.97 -15.98 25.09
CA VAL A 245 -5.75 -16.77 24.97
C VAL A 245 -4.64 -15.86 24.44
N SER A 246 -3.48 -15.91 25.07
CA SER A 246 -2.31 -15.16 24.58
C SER A 246 -1.87 -15.69 23.21
N LYS A 247 -1.71 -14.78 22.25
CA LYS A 247 -1.10 -15.07 20.94
C LYS A 247 0.42 -14.89 20.93
N ALA A 248 0.98 -14.48 22.07
CA ALA A 248 2.41 -14.21 22.18
C ALA A 248 3.24 -15.48 21.98
N LEU A 249 4.24 -15.35 21.09
CA LEU A 249 5.26 -16.35 20.85
C LEU A 249 6.05 -16.61 22.13
N ASP A 250 6.28 -17.88 22.45
CA ASP A 250 7.14 -18.28 23.54
C ASP A 250 8.30 -19.16 23.06
N GLU A 251 9.25 -19.43 23.95
CA GLU A 251 10.45 -20.21 23.61
C GLU A 251 10.11 -21.65 23.15
N GLN A 252 9.09 -22.25 23.72
CA GLN A 252 8.67 -23.61 23.35
C GLN A 252 8.11 -23.63 21.91
N GLU A 253 7.24 -22.70 21.58
CA GLU A 253 6.70 -22.56 20.23
C GLU A 253 7.80 -22.25 19.22
N LEU A 254 8.71 -21.31 19.55
CA LEU A 254 9.85 -20.98 18.69
C LEU A 254 10.72 -22.21 18.38
N ASN A 255 10.95 -23.07 19.35
CA ASN A 255 11.68 -24.32 19.14
C ASN A 255 10.89 -25.28 18.24
N THR A 256 9.59 -25.43 18.44
CA THR A 256 8.71 -26.25 17.59
C THR A 256 8.76 -25.80 16.13
N LEU A 257 8.71 -24.50 15.87
CA LEU A 257 8.79 -23.93 14.53
C LEU A 257 10.16 -24.19 13.89
N LYS A 258 11.25 -23.97 14.63
CA LYS A 258 12.62 -24.21 14.16
C LYS A 258 12.88 -25.70 13.88
N GLU A 259 12.44 -26.59 14.76
CA GLU A 259 12.54 -28.03 14.56
C GLU A 259 11.73 -28.50 13.34
N GLY A 260 10.60 -27.87 13.07
CA GLY A 260 9.82 -28.05 11.84
C GLY A 260 10.49 -27.51 10.58
N GLY A 261 11.56 -26.71 10.69
CA GLY A 261 12.25 -26.10 9.55
C GLY A 261 11.65 -24.79 9.08
N LEU A 262 10.70 -24.21 9.82
CA LEU A 262 10.10 -22.91 9.54
C LEU A 262 11.01 -21.78 10.00
N LYS A 263 11.15 -20.75 9.16
CA LYS A 263 11.72 -19.46 9.57
C LYS A 263 10.65 -18.63 10.26
N VAL A 264 11.05 -17.79 11.20
CA VAL A 264 10.13 -16.98 12.00
C VAL A 264 10.54 -15.52 11.95
N PHE A 265 9.59 -14.62 11.75
CA PHE A 265 9.77 -13.20 11.99
C PHE A 265 8.81 -12.72 13.09
N ALA A 266 9.25 -11.74 13.85
CA ALA A 266 8.51 -11.22 14.98
C ALA A 266 7.59 -10.08 14.58
N ILE A 267 6.34 -10.09 15.06
CA ILE A 267 5.35 -9.05 14.91
C ILE A 267 5.02 -8.48 16.30
N TYR A 268 5.05 -7.16 16.42
CA TYR A 268 4.59 -6.46 17.61
C TYR A 268 3.26 -5.76 17.32
N GLN A 269 2.23 -6.05 18.13
CA GLN A 269 0.91 -5.47 18.03
C GLN A 269 0.32 -5.30 19.43
N ASP A 270 0.18 -4.07 19.93
CA ASP A 270 -0.28 -3.79 21.30
C ASP A 270 -1.42 -2.75 21.38
N ALA A 271 -1.84 -2.17 20.27
CA ALA A 271 -2.85 -1.11 20.23
C ALA A 271 -4.18 -1.53 20.89
N LYS A 272 -4.62 -2.76 20.68
CA LYS A 272 -5.86 -3.27 21.27
C LYS A 272 -5.77 -3.37 22.78
N GLU A 273 -4.68 -3.87 23.32
CA GLU A 273 -4.42 -3.99 24.74
C GLU A 273 -4.33 -2.62 25.40
N TRP A 274 -3.68 -1.66 24.72
CA TRP A 274 -3.62 -0.28 25.17
C TRP A 274 -5.03 0.34 25.25
N TYR A 275 -5.86 0.13 24.22
CA TYR A 275 -7.22 0.66 24.16
C TYR A 275 -8.11 0.09 25.29
N LEU A 276 -7.97 -1.20 25.57
CA LEU A 276 -8.68 -1.83 26.69
C LEU A 276 -8.24 -1.28 28.06
N ALA A 277 -6.98 -0.86 28.16
CA ALA A 277 -6.43 -0.24 29.37
C ALA A 277 -6.79 1.25 29.51
N ASN A 278 -7.20 1.91 28.42
CA ASN A 278 -7.52 3.34 28.36
C ASN A 278 -8.93 3.57 27.78
N PRO A 279 -10.00 3.05 28.41
CA PRO A 279 -11.35 3.04 27.84
C PRO A 279 -11.97 4.44 27.65
N ASP A 280 -11.40 5.46 28.28
CA ASP A 280 -11.84 6.85 28.15
C ASP A 280 -11.26 7.54 26.90
N GLN A 281 -10.36 6.88 26.17
CA GLN A 281 -9.79 7.37 24.93
C GLN A 281 -10.62 6.83 23.75
N GLU A 282 -11.43 7.71 23.15
CA GLU A 282 -12.30 7.34 22.03
C GLU A 282 -11.55 7.27 20.68
N ASP A 283 -10.34 7.80 20.61
CA ASP A 283 -9.56 7.94 19.38
C ASP A 283 -8.24 7.17 19.45
N ILE A 284 -8.10 6.15 18.62
CA ILE A 284 -6.89 5.31 18.50
C ILE A 284 -5.65 6.11 18.11
N HIS A 285 -5.80 7.29 17.51
CA HIS A 285 -4.70 8.18 17.17
C HIS A 285 -3.86 8.59 18.40
N TYR A 286 -4.43 8.55 19.61
CA TYR A 286 -3.67 8.81 20.83
C TYR A 286 -2.67 7.70 21.18
N TYR A 287 -2.89 6.48 20.67
CA TYR A 287 -1.92 5.40 20.83
C TYR A 287 -0.70 5.60 19.95
N TYR A 288 -0.91 6.00 18.69
CA TYR A 288 0.17 6.12 17.70
C TYR A 288 0.82 7.50 17.77
N ASP A 289 1.68 7.71 18.76
CA ASP A 289 2.53 8.90 18.88
C ASP A 289 4.00 8.52 19.11
N TYR A 290 4.87 9.52 19.09
CA TYR A 290 6.31 9.32 19.23
C TYR A 290 6.70 8.70 20.58
N GLU A 291 6.09 9.14 21.68
CA GLU A 291 6.39 8.65 23.01
C GLU A 291 5.92 7.19 23.17
N GLN A 292 4.75 6.87 22.69
CA GLN A 292 4.25 5.49 22.66
C GLN A 292 5.13 4.61 21.77
N GLY A 293 5.56 5.10 20.62
CA GLY A 293 6.49 4.39 19.73
C GLY A 293 7.82 4.02 20.42
N ILE A 294 8.36 4.90 21.27
CA ILE A 294 9.55 4.60 22.09
C ILE A 294 9.24 3.50 23.12
N ILE A 295 8.08 3.57 23.77
CA ILE A 295 7.65 2.57 24.76
C ILE A 295 7.52 1.21 24.08
N ASP A 296 6.84 1.15 22.96
CA ASP A 296 6.58 -0.06 22.21
C ASP A 296 7.87 -0.68 21.65
N ALA A 297 8.78 0.14 21.11
CA ALA A 297 10.07 -0.34 20.64
C ALA A 297 10.90 -1.00 21.76
N ARG A 298 10.90 -0.41 22.96
CA ARG A 298 11.57 -0.99 24.12
C ARG A 298 10.92 -2.30 24.58
N LYS A 299 9.59 -2.33 24.62
CA LYS A 299 8.82 -3.51 25.01
C LYS A 299 9.02 -4.63 23.99
N ALA A 300 8.86 -4.35 22.70
CA ALA A 300 9.07 -5.32 21.62
C ALA A 300 10.48 -5.91 21.66
N THR A 301 11.51 -5.08 21.90
CA THR A 301 12.89 -5.53 22.03
C THR A 301 13.07 -6.43 23.26
N ALA A 302 12.51 -6.05 24.40
CA ALA A 302 12.59 -6.85 25.61
C ALA A 302 11.90 -8.21 25.44
N ASP A 303 10.70 -8.24 24.86
CA ASP A 303 9.94 -9.47 24.61
C ASP A 303 10.68 -10.39 23.63
N ALA A 304 11.25 -9.84 22.55
CA ALA A 304 12.06 -10.60 21.60
C ALA A 304 13.31 -11.21 22.24
N LEU A 305 14.01 -10.46 23.09
CA LEU A 305 15.18 -10.96 23.81
C LEU A 305 14.82 -12.07 24.82
N ASN A 306 13.67 -11.96 25.48
CA ASN A 306 13.19 -12.96 26.43
C ASN A 306 12.96 -14.33 25.78
N ILE A 307 12.54 -14.35 24.52
CA ILE A 307 12.34 -15.58 23.74
C ILE A 307 13.54 -15.92 22.84
N LYS A 308 14.67 -15.24 23.04
CA LYS A 308 15.93 -15.48 22.31
C LYS A 308 15.86 -15.26 20.80
N VAL A 309 15.06 -14.32 20.34
CA VAL A 309 15.18 -13.77 18.99
C VAL A 309 16.54 -13.06 18.90
N MET A 310 17.28 -13.32 17.82
CA MET A 310 18.67 -12.87 17.72
C MET A 310 18.76 -11.35 17.53
N ILE A 311 19.83 -10.76 18.08
CA ILE A 311 20.17 -9.35 17.83
C ILE A 311 20.46 -9.18 16.34
N GLY A 312 19.79 -8.19 15.71
CA GLY A 312 19.93 -7.90 14.27
C GLY A 312 18.75 -8.40 13.43
N GLU A 313 17.82 -9.13 14.02
CA GLU A 313 16.55 -9.47 13.36
C GLU A 313 15.58 -8.29 13.39
N TYR A 314 14.74 -8.19 12.36
CA TYR A 314 13.69 -7.18 12.28
C TYR A 314 12.47 -7.57 13.11
N ILE A 315 11.86 -6.58 13.77
CA ILE A 315 10.54 -6.68 14.39
C ILE A 315 9.59 -5.83 13.58
N TYR A 316 8.52 -6.42 13.09
CA TYR A 316 7.48 -5.72 12.33
C TYR A 316 6.43 -5.17 13.30
N PHE A 317 6.17 -3.87 13.23
CA PHE A 317 5.13 -3.23 14.02
C PHE A 317 3.85 -3.21 13.20
N ASP A 318 2.82 -3.86 13.72
CA ASP A 318 1.51 -3.86 13.09
C ASP A 318 0.75 -2.59 13.48
N VAL A 319 0.36 -1.81 12.47
CA VAL A 319 -0.43 -0.60 12.63
C VAL A 319 -1.83 -0.89 12.11
N ASP A 320 -2.69 -1.34 13.04
CA ASP A 320 -4.02 -1.88 12.76
C ASP A 320 -5.08 -0.76 12.71
N TYR A 321 -4.81 0.30 11.95
CA TYR A 321 -5.81 1.30 11.61
C TYR A 321 -5.47 2.08 10.34
N ASP A 322 -6.48 2.75 9.78
CA ASP A 322 -6.32 3.61 8.61
C ASP A 322 -5.52 4.88 8.95
N ILE A 323 -4.26 4.92 8.53
CA ILE A 323 -3.39 6.08 8.76
C ILE A 323 -3.65 7.12 7.69
N TYR A 324 -4.03 8.33 8.11
CA TYR A 324 -4.07 9.50 7.25
C TYR A 324 -2.71 10.21 7.24
N GLU A 325 -2.42 10.93 6.17
CA GLU A 325 -1.12 11.56 5.95
C GLU A 325 -0.65 12.44 7.13
N PHE A 326 -1.54 13.22 7.73
CA PHE A 326 -1.16 14.07 8.87
C PHE A 326 -0.79 13.25 10.12
N ASP A 327 -1.26 12.01 10.23
CA ASP A 327 -0.92 11.09 11.32
C ASP A 327 0.46 10.49 11.13
N VAL A 328 0.86 10.21 9.90
CA VAL A 328 2.22 9.75 9.57
C VAL A 328 3.27 10.73 10.08
N LYS A 329 2.99 12.02 10.06
CA LYS A 329 3.88 13.07 10.61
C LYS A 329 4.08 12.96 12.12
N LYS A 330 3.16 12.32 12.85
CA LYS A 330 3.30 12.06 14.29
C LYS A 330 4.03 10.74 14.56
N LEU A 331 3.92 9.79 13.64
CA LEU A 331 4.47 8.44 13.79
C LEU A 331 5.93 8.34 13.33
N ILE A 332 6.30 9.09 12.29
CA ILE A 332 7.62 9.04 11.69
C ILE A 332 8.33 10.36 11.97
N ILE A 333 8.91 10.50 13.16
CA ILE A 333 9.79 11.63 13.46
C ILE A 333 11.15 11.08 13.89
N PRO A 334 12.24 11.60 13.28
CA PRO A 334 13.59 11.29 13.66
C PRO A 334 13.96 11.85 15.02
#